data_ef7a0a2c06277c98426453d12a51a73e
#
_entry.id   ef7a0a2c06277c98426453d12a51a73e
#
_cell.length_a   1.000
_cell.length_b   1.000
_cell.length_c   1.000
_cell.angle_alpha   90.00
_cell.angle_beta   90.00
_cell.angle_gamma   90.00
#
_symmetry.space_group_name_H-M   'P 1'
#
loop_
_entity.id
_entity.type
_entity.pdbx_description
1 polymer ?
#
loop_
_entity_poly.entity_id
_entity_poly.type
_entity_poly.pdbx_seq_one_letter_code
_entity_poly.pdbx_strand_id
1 'polypeptide(L)'
;MNKARNLRFLVDFMKAAGVSTNQVAQLMGVSRQAVHHWFVKDDMKVSQIQRLFELCGYRIVFALEKEAAADTLPVRVTMSVVNPAGPQRLAFLKNALDRYDVSRESLAARLNVGKTTLYNWFKSDDCFLSYVYAIAMAEDMKLDIRIAPL
;
A
#
# COMPACT_ATOMS: atom_id res chain seq x y z
N MET A 1 -21.54 -3.99 -9.87
CA MET A 1 -21.33 -2.80 -9.04
C MET A 1 -19.92 -2.83 -8.47
N ASN A 2 -19.25 -1.75 -8.65
CA ASN A 2 -17.88 -1.67 -8.17
C ASN A 2 -17.84 -1.39 -6.68
N LYS A 3 -17.40 -2.37 -5.90
CA LYS A 3 -17.27 -2.25 -4.46
C LYS A 3 -15.82 -2.08 -4.01
N ALA A 4 -14.94 -1.66 -4.94
CA ALA A 4 -13.55 -1.48 -4.61
C ALA A 4 -13.41 -0.48 -3.46
N ARG A 5 -12.75 -0.89 -2.39
CA ARG A 5 -12.40 -0.05 -1.25
C ARG A 5 -10.90 0.15 -1.19
N ASN A 6 -10.17 -0.96 -1.21
CA ASN A 6 -8.71 -0.93 -1.12
C ASN A 6 -8.09 -0.36 -2.38
N LEU A 7 -8.66 -0.68 -3.55
CA LEU A 7 -8.16 -0.20 -4.83
C LEU A 7 -8.94 0.99 -5.38
N ARG A 8 -9.70 1.68 -4.56
CA ARG A 8 -10.47 2.84 -5.00
C ARG A 8 -9.58 3.92 -5.60
N PHE A 9 -8.45 4.20 -4.97
CA PHE A 9 -7.49 5.18 -5.47
C PHE A 9 -6.99 4.82 -6.87
N LEU A 10 -6.82 3.53 -7.13
CA LEU A 10 -6.37 3.04 -8.43
C LEU A 10 -7.47 3.21 -9.49
N VAL A 11 -8.71 2.88 -9.15
CA VAL A 11 -9.84 3.07 -10.04
C VAL A 11 -9.99 4.56 -10.41
N ASP A 12 -9.89 5.43 -9.43
CA ASP A 12 -9.98 6.87 -9.64
C ASP A 12 -8.82 7.39 -10.51
N PHE A 13 -7.62 6.91 -10.25
CA PHE A 13 -6.45 7.24 -11.06
C PHE A 13 -6.62 6.81 -12.52
N MET A 14 -7.07 5.59 -12.74
CA MET A 14 -7.26 5.06 -14.09
C MET A 14 -8.30 5.89 -14.86
N LYS A 15 -9.38 6.27 -14.21
CA LYS A 15 -10.38 7.14 -14.82
C LYS A 15 -9.80 8.50 -15.18
N ALA A 16 -9.09 9.11 -14.26
CA ALA A 16 -8.50 10.43 -14.47
C ALA A 16 -7.43 10.42 -15.56
N ALA A 17 -6.63 9.36 -15.62
CA ALA A 17 -5.55 9.23 -16.60
C ALA A 17 -6.01 8.63 -17.94
N GLY A 18 -7.24 8.16 -18.03
CA GLY A 18 -7.75 7.53 -19.24
C GLY A 18 -7.12 6.17 -19.52
N VAL A 19 -6.74 5.44 -18.49
CA VAL A 19 -6.10 4.12 -18.62
C VAL A 19 -7.14 3.03 -18.43
N SER A 20 -7.26 2.15 -19.41
CA SER A 20 -8.19 1.02 -19.37
C SER A 20 -7.54 -0.21 -18.73
N THR A 21 -8.38 -1.18 -18.36
CA THR A 21 -7.88 -2.46 -17.84
C THR A 21 -7.03 -3.20 -18.87
N ASN A 22 -7.36 -3.09 -20.15
CA ASN A 22 -6.55 -3.68 -21.21
C ASN A 22 -5.16 -3.04 -21.27
N GLN A 23 -5.09 -1.72 -21.13
CA GLN A 23 -3.81 -1.02 -21.11
C GLN A 23 -2.98 -1.41 -19.90
N VAL A 24 -3.61 -1.57 -18.73
CA VAL A 24 -2.92 -2.05 -17.52
C VAL A 24 -2.32 -3.43 -17.79
N ALA A 25 -3.09 -4.33 -18.37
CA ALA A 25 -2.60 -5.67 -18.69
C ALA A 25 -1.38 -5.63 -19.61
N GLN A 26 -1.44 -4.79 -20.63
CA GLN A 26 -0.33 -4.63 -21.58
C GLN A 26 0.91 -4.04 -20.89
N LEU A 27 0.73 -2.98 -20.12
CA LEU A 27 1.83 -2.32 -19.41
C LEU A 27 2.52 -3.26 -18.43
N MET A 28 1.73 -4.05 -17.71
CA MET A 28 2.25 -4.95 -16.68
C MET A 28 2.73 -6.28 -17.24
N GLY A 29 2.43 -6.57 -18.49
CA GLY A 29 2.77 -7.86 -19.09
C GLY A 29 2.00 -9.02 -18.48
N VAL A 30 0.76 -8.80 -18.09
CA VAL A 30 -0.12 -9.81 -17.50
C VAL A 30 -1.39 -9.96 -18.32
N SER A 31 -2.16 -11.01 -18.03
CA SER A 31 -3.43 -11.24 -18.72
C SER A 31 -4.50 -10.26 -18.23
N ARG A 32 -5.51 -10.03 -19.07
CA ARG A 32 -6.67 -9.24 -18.67
C ARG A 32 -7.40 -9.87 -17.49
N GLN A 33 -7.40 -11.20 -17.43
CA GLN A 33 -8.00 -11.94 -16.32
C GLN A 33 -7.27 -11.67 -15.01
N ALA A 34 -5.95 -11.56 -15.04
CA ALA A 34 -5.17 -11.22 -13.85
C ALA A 34 -5.55 -9.83 -13.34
N VAL A 35 -5.67 -8.84 -14.23
CA VAL A 35 -6.09 -7.48 -13.85
C VAL A 35 -7.50 -7.50 -13.28
N HIS A 36 -8.42 -8.19 -13.94
CA HIS A 36 -9.79 -8.32 -13.46
C HIS A 36 -9.83 -8.93 -12.07
N HIS A 37 -9.01 -9.93 -11.83
CA HIS A 37 -8.91 -10.62 -10.54
C HIS A 37 -8.48 -9.67 -9.42
N TRP A 38 -7.55 -8.75 -9.69
CA TRP A 38 -7.17 -7.75 -8.70
C TRP A 38 -8.38 -6.93 -8.23
N PHE A 39 -9.22 -6.49 -9.17
CA PHE A 39 -10.38 -5.67 -8.85
C PHE A 39 -11.50 -6.48 -8.18
N VAL A 40 -11.67 -7.74 -8.57
CA VAL A 40 -12.65 -8.62 -7.92
C VAL A 40 -12.26 -8.88 -6.48
N LYS A 41 -10.99 -9.18 -6.23
CA LYS A 41 -10.49 -9.35 -4.87
C LYS A 41 -10.29 -8.04 -4.12
N ASP A 42 -10.27 -6.95 -4.83
CA ASP A 42 -9.99 -5.62 -4.27
C ASP A 42 -8.62 -5.60 -3.57
N ASP A 43 -7.62 -6.21 -4.22
CA ASP A 43 -6.30 -6.36 -3.63
C ASP A 43 -5.21 -6.47 -4.68
N MET A 44 -4.05 -5.93 -4.36
CA MET A 44 -2.82 -6.05 -5.14
C MET A 44 -1.64 -6.00 -4.18
N LYS A 45 -0.54 -6.57 -4.61
CA LYS A 45 0.71 -6.40 -3.87
C LYS A 45 1.21 -4.97 -4.01
N VAL A 46 1.85 -4.47 -2.97
CA VAL A 46 2.43 -3.11 -2.98
C VAL A 46 3.40 -2.96 -4.17
N SER A 47 4.20 -3.98 -4.45
CA SER A 47 5.12 -3.97 -5.58
C SER A 47 4.42 -3.82 -6.92
N GLN A 48 3.30 -4.49 -7.09
CA GLN A 48 2.51 -4.40 -8.33
C GLN A 48 1.93 -3.00 -8.51
N ILE A 49 1.43 -2.42 -7.43
CA ILE A 49 0.87 -1.08 -7.45
C ILE A 49 1.94 -0.05 -7.83
N GLN A 50 3.10 -0.12 -7.19
CA GLN A 50 4.20 0.79 -7.48
C GLN A 50 4.65 0.68 -8.92
N ARG A 51 4.81 -0.56 -9.41
CA ARG A 51 5.22 -0.79 -10.78
C ARG A 51 4.21 -0.23 -11.78
N LEU A 52 2.93 -0.44 -11.54
CA LEU A 52 1.89 0.09 -12.43
C LEU A 52 1.97 1.61 -12.52
N PHE A 53 2.08 2.30 -11.39
CA PHE A 53 2.18 3.76 -11.40
C PHE A 53 3.45 4.23 -12.10
N GLU A 54 4.58 3.59 -11.86
CA GLU A 54 5.82 3.92 -12.54
C GLU A 54 5.71 3.76 -14.06
N LEU A 55 5.07 2.68 -14.50
CA LEU A 55 4.85 2.45 -15.94
C LEU A 55 3.93 3.51 -16.56
N CYS A 56 3.08 4.11 -15.75
CA CYS A 56 2.21 5.22 -16.18
C CYS A 56 2.88 6.59 -16.04
N GLY A 57 4.11 6.66 -15.55
CA GLY A 57 4.84 7.91 -15.39
C GLY A 57 4.61 8.60 -14.06
N TYR A 58 4.22 7.85 -13.04
CA TYR A 58 3.90 8.42 -11.72
C TYR A 58 4.61 7.68 -10.61
N ARG A 59 4.78 8.38 -9.51
CA ARG A 59 5.29 7.82 -8.25
C ARG A 59 4.12 7.74 -7.28
N ILE A 60 3.98 6.60 -6.61
CA ILE A 60 3.00 6.44 -5.54
C ILE A 60 3.73 6.25 -4.22
N VAL A 61 3.24 6.94 -3.19
CA VAL A 61 3.85 6.93 -1.86
C VAL A 61 2.77 6.62 -0.84
N PHE A 62 3.08 5.67 0.03
CA PHE A 62 2.19 5.27 1.13
C PHE A 62 2.74 5.78 2.45
N ALA A 63 1.85 6.16 3.35
CA ALA A 63 2.21 6.51 4.72
C ALA A 63 1.14 6.00 5.68
N LEU A 64 1.57 5.55 6.84
CA LEU A 64 0.68 5.17 7.93
C LEU A 64 0.91 6.12 9.10
N GLU A 65 -0.15 6.75 9.56
CA GLU A 65 -0.10 7.73 10.64
C GLU A 65 -1.27 7.55 11.59
N LYS A 66 -1.01 7.70 12.88
CA LYS A 66 -2.08 7.83 13.85
C LYS A 66 -2.55 9.28 13.87
N GLU A 67 -3.84 9.47 14.10
CA GLU A 67 -4.35 10.81 14.34
C GLU A 67 -3.67 11.38 15.58
N ALA A 68 -3.09 12.56 15.43
CA ALA A 68 -2.52 13.26 16.56
C ALA A 68 -3.64 13.68 17.50
N ALA A 69 -3.44 13.50 18.80
CA ALA A 69 -4.32 14.12 19.78
C ALA A 69 -4.29 15.62 19.54
N ALA A 70 -5.42 16.29 19.83
CA ALA A 70 -5.62 17.69 19.47
C ALA A 70 -4.53 18.65 19.96
N ASP A 71 -3.82 18.28 21.01
CA ASP A 71 -2.77 19.09 21.63
C ASP A 71 -1.35 18.61 21.29
N THR A 72 -1.20 17.58 20.48
CA THR A 72 0.10 17.21 19.97
C THR A 72 0.28 17.79 18.59
N LEU A 73 1.40 18.47 18.42
CA LEU A 73 1.82 18.91 17.10
C LEU A 73 1.86 17.68 16.18
N PRO A 74 1.25 17.79 15.01
CA PRO A 74 1.37 16.72 14.05
C PRO A 74 2.85 16.54 13.78
N VAL A 75 3.39 15.47 14.26
CA VAL A 75 4.70 15.08 13.83
C VAL A 75 4.50 14.67 12.39
N ARG A 76 4.80 15.57 11.51
CA ARG A 76 4.99 15.19 10.14
C ARG A 76 6.05 14.14 10.13
N VAL A 77 5.63 12.93 9.97
CA VAL A 77 6.51 11.96 9.38
C VAL A 77 6.86 12.59 8.07
N THR A 78 7.97 13.23 8.03
CA THR A 78 8.57 13.51 6.77
C THR A 78 8.56 12.17 6.08
N MET A 79 7.78 12.07 5.12
CA MET A 79 7.81 10.99 4.17
C MET A 79 9.13 11.12 3.48
N SER A 80 10.13 10.89 4.29
CA SER A 80 11.45 10.94 3.76
C SER A 80 11.50 9.84 2.77
N VAL A 81 11.42 10.28 1.59
CA VAL A 81 12.10 9.61 0.57
C VAL A 81 11.79 8.15 0.57
N VAL A 82 10.61 7.88 0.20
CA VAL A 82 10.40 6.61 -0.38
C VAL A 82 11.31 6.57 -1.58
N ASN A 83 12.38 5.85 -1.44
CA ASN A 83 13.14 5.51 -2.61
C ASN A 83 12.26 4.56 -3.42
N PRO A 84 11.60 5.04 -4.47
CA PRO A 84 10.60 4.23 -5.15
C PRO A 84 11.20 3.06 -5.90
N ALA A 85 12.47 3.09 -6.15
CA ALA A 85 13.14 2.06 -6.92
C ALA A 85 13.94 1.09 -6.06
N GLY A 86 13.94 1.28 -4.75
CA GLY A 86 14.78 0.49 -3.90
C GLY A 86 14.07 -0.66 -3.21
N PRO A 87 14.82 -1.52 -2.54
CA PRO A 87 14.26 -2.61 -1.75
C PRO A 87 13.70 -2.11 -0.42
N GLN A 88 12.92 -1.04 -0.46
CA GLN A 88 12.35 -0.42 0.72
C GLN A 88 10.87 -0.08 0.52
N ARG A 89 10.19 -0.94 -0.22
CA ARG A 89 8.77 -0.73 -0.49
C ARG A 89 7.93 -0.68 0.78
N LEU A 90 8.30 -1.48 1.79
CA LEU A 90 7.58 -1.54 3.06
C LEU A 90 8.22 -0.69 4.15
N ALA A 91 9.13 0.22 3.79
CA ALA A 91 9.74 1.11 4.76
C ALA A 91 8.68 1.94 5.51
N PHE A 92 7.65 2.41 4.82
CA PHE A 92 6.57 3.15 5.45
C PHE A 92 5.87 2.35 6.54
N LEU A 93 5.68 1.06 6.30
CA LEU A 93 5.05 0.15 7.26
C LEU A 93 5.96 -0.12 8.44
N LYS A 94 7.21 -0.47 8.16
CA LYS A 94 8.20 -0.73 9.20
C LYS A 94 8.40 0.49 10.09
N ASN A 95 8.52 1.67 9.49
CA ASN A 95 8.72 2.90 10.23
C ASN A 95 7.52 3.22 11.11
N ALA A 96 6.30 2.99 10.63
CA ALA A 96 5.10 3.20 11.42
C ALA A 96 5.05 2.26 12.62
N LEU A 97 5.35 0.99 12.42
CA LEU A 97 5.35 0.01 13.51
C LEU A 97 6.40 0.35 14.57
N ASP A 98 7.58 0.78 14.14
CA ASP A 98 8.65 1.17 15.06
C ASP A 98 8.31 2.46 15.79
N ARG A 99 7.76 3.43 15.08
CA ARG A 99 7.41 4.73 15.63
C ARG A 99 6.34 4.65 16.70
N TYR A 100 5.32 3.85 16.48
CA TYR A 100 4.21 3.69 17.43
C TYR A 100 4.40 2.51 18.36
N ASP A 101 5.59 1.95 18.37
CA ASP A 101 5.99 0.86 19.28
C ASP A 101 5.05 -0.34 19.20
N VAL A 102 4.73 -0.73 18.00
CA VAL A 102 3.83 -1.87 17.75
C VAL A 102 4.64 -3.16 17.74
N SER A 103 4.30 -4.07 18.64
CA SER A 103 4.91 -5.39 18.69
C SER A 103 4.49 -6.22 17.49
N ARG A 104 5.44 -6.75 16.74
CA ARG A 104 5.16 -7.64 15.61
C ARG A 104 4.42 -8.89 16.03
N GLU A 105 4.74 -9.41 17.18
CA GLU A 105 4.10 -10.60 17.73
C GLU A 105 2.63 -10.33 18.03
N SER A 106 2.34 -9.23 18.71
CA SER A 106 1.00 -8.80 19.02
C SER A 106 0.21 -8.51 17.74
N LEU A 107 0.84 -7.85 16.78
CA LEU A 107 0.21 -7.53 15.51
C LEU A 107 -0.15 -8.79 14.72
N ALA A 108 0.76 -9.74 14.63
CA ALA A 108 0.51 -11.01 13.95
C ALA A 108 -0.69 -11.73 14.54
N ALA A 109 -0.79 -11.74 15.87
CA ALA A 109 -1.92 -12.34 16.56
C ALA A 109 -3.23 -11.64 16.22
N ARG A 110 -3.23 -10.31 16.20
CA ARG A 110 -4.45 -9.52 15.86
C ARG A 110 -4.86 -9.68 14.42
N LEU A 111 -3.91 -9.84 13.52
CA LEU A 111 -4.20 -10.06 12.10
C LEU A 111 -4.52 -11.52 11.78
N ASN A 112 -4.38 -12.39 12.76
CA ASN A 112 -4.56 -13.83 12.58
C ASN A 112 -3.64 -14.40 11.50
N VAL A 113 -2.38 -13.97 11.50
CA VAL A 113 -1.32 -14.48 10.64
C VAL A 113 -0.18 -15.01 11.50
N GLY A 114 0.63 -15.89 10.92
CA GLY A 114 1.80 -16.39 11.62
C GLY A 114 2.90 -15.34 11.72
N LYS A 115 3.74 -15.43 12.75
CA LYS A 115 4.93 -14.58 12.85
C LYS A 115 5.82 -14.69 11.62
N THR A 116 5.95 -15.89 11.09
CA THR A 116 6.74 -16.14 9.89
C THR A 116 6.19 -15.38 8.69
N THR A 117 4.86 -15.31 8.56
CA THR A 117 4.21 -14.56 7.48
C THR A 117 4.59 -13.09 7.55
N LEU A 118 4.47 -12.50 8.73
CA LEU A 118 4.82 -11.09 8.93
C LEU A 118 6.30 -10.85 8.65
N TYR A 119 7.16 -11.73 9.17
CA TYR A 119 8.60 -11.65 8.92
C TYR A 119 8.90 -11.70 7.41
N ASN A 120 8.23 -12.56 6.68
CA ASN A 120 8.45 -12.74 5.24
C ASN A 120 8.04 -11.50 4.45
N TRP A 121 7.02 -10.75 4.89
CA TRP A 121 6.68 -9.48 4.23
C TRP A 121 7.87 -8.53 4.22
N PHE A 122 8.52 -8.37 5.36
CA PHE A 122 9.66 -7.45 5.46
C PHE A 122 10.90 -8.01 4.77
N LYS A 123 11.07 -9.31 4.79
CA LYS A 123 12.20 -9.96 4.11
C LYS A 123 12.08 -9.82 2.59
N SER A 124 10.90 -10.04 2.04
CA SER A 124 10.65 -9.88 0.60
C SER A 124 10.36 -8.44 0.21
N ASP A 125 10.18 -7.56 1.19
CA ASP A 125 9.86 -6.15 0.98
C ASP A 125 8.58 -5.98 0.18
N ASP A 126 7.59 -6.82 0.47
CA ASP A 126 6.32 -6.81 -0.25
C ASP A 126 5.22 -7.46 0.57
N CYS A 127 3.99 -6.99 0.38
CA CYS A 127 2.80 -7.63 0.91
C CYS A 127 1.59 -7.16 0.13
N PHE A 128 0.46 -7.82 0.33
CA PHE A 128 -0.80 -7.35 -0.25
C PHE A 128 -1.27 -6.09 0.47
N LEU A 129 -1.85 -5.17 -0.30
CA LEU A 129 -2.37 -3.92 0.24
C LEU A 129 -3.46 -4.15 1.29
N SER A 130 -4.23 -5.22 1.16
CA SER A 130 -5.24 -5.58 2.16
C SER A 130 -4.65 -5.75 3.56
N TYR A 131 -3.43 -6.26 3.66
CA TYR A 131 -2.74 -6.37 4.95
C TYR A 131 -2.34 -5.01 5.50
N VAL A 132 -1.97 -4.08 4.63
CA VAL A 132 -1.66 -2.71 5.06
C VAL A 132 -2.90 -2.06 5.67
N TYR A 133 -4.04 -2.19 5.01
CA TYR A 133 -5.31 -1.69 5.55
C TYR A 133 -5.70 -2.39 6.84
N ALA A 134 -5.48 -3.71 6.92
CA ALA A 134 -5.78 -4.45 8.15
C ALA A 134 -4.93 -3.96 9.33
N ILE A 135 -3.66 -3.67 9.09
CA ILE A 135 -2.77 -3.09 10.10
C ILE A 135 -3.27 -1.71 10.51
N ALA A 136 -3.65 -0.89 9.54
CA ALA A 136 -4.16 0.45 9.80
C ALA A 136 -5.39 0.38 10.72
N MET A 137 -6.31 -0.53 10.43
CA MET A 137 -7.50 -0.71 11.26
C MET A 137 -7.17 -1.23 12.65
N ALA A 138 -6.29 -2.24 12.73
CA ALA A 138 -5.93 -2.86 13.99
C ALA A 138 -5.22 -1.90 14.94
N GLU A 139 -4.42 -0.99 14.40
CA GLU A 139 -3.62 -0.04 15.16
C GLU A 139 -4.17 1.37 15.18
N ASP A 140 -5.38 1.56 14.66
CA ASP A 140 -6.04 2.87 14.61
C ASP A 140 -5.16 3.91 13.86
N MET A 141 -4.60 3.49 12.75
CA MET A 141 -3.82 4.33 11.86
C MET A 141 -4.60 4.65 10.61
N LYS A 142 -4.22 5.74 9.96
CA LYS A 142 -4.75 6.12 8.65
C LYS A 142 -3.69 5.87 7.59
N LEU A 143 -4.10 5.24 6.49
CA LEU A 143 -3.24 5.08 5.33
C LEU A 143 -3.42 6.29 4.42
N ASP A 144 -2.34 7.03 4.20
CA ASP A 144 -2.29 8.14 3.27
C ASP A 144 -1.61 7.67 1.98
N ILE A 145 -2.21 8.00 0.85
CA ILE A 145 -1.70 7.61 -0.46
C ILE A 145 -1.52 8.89 -1.28
N ARG A 146 -0.29 9.10 -1.76
CA ARG A 146 0.03 10.26 -2.58
C ARG A 146 0.59 9.83 -3.91
N ILE A 147 0.12 10.48 -4.96
CA ILE A 147 0.52 10.19 -6.33
C ILE A 147 1.07 11.49 -6.93
N ALA A 148 2.25 11.41 -7.52
CA ALA A 148 2.90 12.55 -8.13
C ALA A 148 3.59 12.12 -9.44
N PRO A 149 3.74 13.01 -10.41
CA PRO A 149 4.52 12.69 -11.61
C PRO A 149 5.96 12.36 -11.27
N LEU A 150 6.53 11.48 -12.04
CA LEU A 150 7.95 11.15 -11.91
C LEU A 150 8.84 12.33 -12.29
#